data_9f6a8212406e8ac09a869f06615647f2
#
_entry.id   9f6a8212406e8ac09a869f06615647f2
#
_cell.length_a   1.000
_cell.length_b   1.000
_cell.length_c   1.000
_cell.angle_alpha   90.00
_cell.angle_beta   90.00
_cell.angle_gamma   90.00
#
_symmetry.space_group_name_H-M   'P 1'
#
loop_
_entity.id
_entity.type
_entity.pdbx_description
1 polymer ?
#
loop_
_entity_poly.entity_id
_entity_poly.type
_entity_poly.pdbx_seq_one_letter_code
_entity_poly.pdbx_strand_id
1 'polypeptide(L)'
;MRAAVFVDRDGTLNEEVGYLHRPQDVVLVPGAAQAVARLNARGIPVIVVTNQSGIGRGRYGWEDFRAVTDRIAALLRTERAHVDGVYAAPHHEQGLGEYAHPDHPDRKPNPGMLLRAAQEHSLDLSRSWMVGDKAADLEAGRRAGCRTALVLTGYGKDVDPALADLVVADLADA
;
A
#
# COMPACT_ATOMS: atom_id res chain seq x y z
N MET A 1 9.43 9.64 -17.80
CA MET A 1 8.91 8.96 -16.59
C MET A 1 8.17 9.99 -15.76
N ARG A 2 7.06 9.62 -15.10
CA ARG A 2 6.20 10.50 -14.29
C ARG A 2 6.27 10.12 -12.81
N ALA A 3 6.06 11.08 -11.92
CA ALA A 3 5.95 10.84 -10.49
C ALA A 3 4.68 10.02 -10.18
N ALA A 4 4.70 9.25 -9.11
CA ALA A 4 3.56 8.48 -8.61
C ALA A 4 3.46 8.56 -7.08
N VAL A 5 2.31 8.17 -6.55
CA VAL A 5 2.14 7.92 -5.12
C VAL A 5 1.89 6.42 -4.93
N PHE A 6 2.82 5.79 -4.20
CA PHE A 6 2.67 4.41 -3.72
C PHE A 6 1.97 4.46 -2.36
N VAL A 7 0.99 3.60 -2.17
CA VAL A 7 0.15 3.61 -0.96
C VAL A 7 0.10 2.20 -0.38
N ASP A 8 0.37 2.05 0.92
CA ASP A 8 0.00 0.81 1.60
C ASP A 8 -1.53 0.65 1.64
N ARG A 9 -1.99 -0.58 1.75
CA ARG A 9 -3.42 -0.88 1.76
C ARG A 9 -4.03 -0.74 3.16
N ASP A 10 -3.70 -1.71 4.03
CA ASP A 10 -4.32 -1.86 5.35
C ASP A 10 -3.71 -0.88 6.37
N GLY A 11 -4.53 -0.02 6.93
CA GLY A 11 -4.12 1.05 7.84
C GLY A 11 -3.84 2.39 7.16
N THR A 12 -3.81 2.44 5.81
CA THR A 12 -3.54 3.65 5.03
C THR A 12 -4.67 3.99 4.07
N LEU A 13 -5.00 3.09 3.13
CA LEU A 13 -6.12 3.26 2.20
C LEU A 13 -7.45 2.81 2.80
N ASN A 14 -7.43 1.66 3.49
CA ASN A 14 -8.56 1.13 4.26
C ASN A 14 -8.16 0.88 5.71
N GLU A 15 -9.16 0.80 6.58
CA GLU A 15 -8.95 0.52 8.00
C GLU A 15 -8.25 -0.83 8.21
N GLU A 16 -7.35 -0.88 9.20
CA GLU A 16 -6.66 -2.10 9.61
C GLU A 16 -7.58 -2.95 10.50
N VAL A 17 -7.85 -4.18 10.07
CA VAL A 17 -8.70 -5.14 10.81
C VAL A 17 -8.02 -6.50 10.98
N GLY A 18 -6.71 -6.55 10.89
CA GLY A 18 -5.93 -7.79 10.91
C GLY A 18 -5.89 -8.45 9.52
N TYR A 19 -6.41 -9.65 9.38
CA TYR A 19 -6.44 -10.36 8.09
C TYR A 19 -7.70 -10.04 7.30
N LEU A 20 -7.76 -8.85 6.68
CA LEU A 20 -8.88 -8.44 5.83
C LEU A 20 -8.98 -9.36 4.61
N HIS A 21 -10.01 -10.19 4.58
CA HIS A 21 -10.25 -11.18 3.51
C HIS A 21 -11.71 -11.24 3.04
N ARG A 22 -12.61 -10.54 3.71
CA ARG A 22 -14.03 -10.50 3.33
C ARG A 22 -14.40 -9.11 2.77
N PRO A 23 -14.99 -9.02 1.57
CA PRO A 23 -15.33 -7.74 0.96
C PRO A 23 -16.27 -6.85 1.81
N GLN A 24 -17.16 -7.45 2.58
CA GLN A 24 -18.10 -6.71 3.44
C GLN A 24 -17.42 -6.02 4.63
N ASP A 25 -16.22 -6.42 5.00
CA ASP A 25 -15.45 -5.84 6.10
C ASP A 25 -14.56 -4.65 5.64
N VAL A 26 -14.58 -4.34 4.35
CA VAL A 26 -13.80 -3.22 3.79
C VAL A 26 -14.43 -1.89 4.19
N VAL A 27 -13.66 -1.10 4.92
CA VAL A 27 -13.96 0.30 5.24
C VAL A 27 -12.78 1.14 4.79
N LEU A 28 -12.99 2.11 3.90
CA LEU A 28 -11.93 3.06 3.53
C LEU A 28 -11.64 4.01 4.70
N VAL A 29 -10.38 4.38 4.87
CA VAL A 29 -10.02 5.46 5.81
C VAL A 29 -10.75 6.74 5.37
N PRO A 30 -11.37 7.49 6.30
CA PRO A 30 -12.06 8.73 5.96
C PRO A 30 -11.17 9.67 5.12
N GLY A 31 -11.70 10.19 4.01
CA GLY A 31 -10.98 11.07 3.09
C GLY A 31 -10.02 10.38 2.11
N ALA A 32 -9.74 9.09 2.27
CA ALA A 32 -8.78 8.38 1.39
C ALA A 32 -9.23 8.36 -0.08
N ALA A 33 -10.51 8.09 -0.34
CA ALA A 33 -11.03 8.09 -1.72
C ALA A 33 -10.93 9.48 -2.37
N GLN A 34 -11.23 10.54 -1.62
CA GLN A 34 -11.10 11.92 -2.09
C GLN A 34 -9.64 12.31 -2.36
N ALA A 35 -8.69 11.81 -1.52
CA ALA A 35 -7.26 11.99 -1.74
C ALA A 35 -6.81 11.35 -3.07
N VAL A 36 -7.21 10.09 -3.28
CA VAL A 36 -6.92 9.37 -4.55
C VAL A 36 -7.55 10.11 -5.73
N ALA A 37 -8.80 10.57 -5.63
CA ALA A 37 -9.46 11.35 -6.69
C ALA A 37 -8.69 12.63 -7.03
N ARG A 38 -8.16 13.36 -6.03
CA ARG A 38 -7.34 14.56 -6.26
C ARG A 38 -6.04 14.26 -7.01
N LEU A 39 -5.39 13.13 -6.70
CA LEU A 39 -4.19 12.67 -7.42
C LEU A 39 -4.53 12.30 -8.87
N ASN A 40 -5.60 11.51 -9.07
CA ASN A 40 -6.07 11.12 -10.40
C ASN A 40 -6.42 12.35 -11.27
N ALA A 41 -7.09 13.37 -10.71
CA ALA A 41 -7.41 14.60 -11.42
C ALA A 41 -6.17 15.39 -11.89
N ARG A 42 -5.02 15.17 -11.26
CA ARG A 42 -3.72 15.74 -11.65
C ARG A 42 -2.90 14.81 -12.54
N GLY A 43 -3.44 13.66 -12.94
CA GLY A 43 -2.74 12.66 -13.75
C GLY A 43 -1.59 11.97 -13.00
N ILE A 44 -1.62 11.98 -11.67
CA ILE A 44 -0.62 11.31 -10.82
C ILE A 44 -1.10 9.89 -10.57
N PRO A 45 -0.34 8.86 -11.00
CA PRO A 45 -0.68 7.47 -10.73
C PRO A 45 -0.66 7.14 -9.24
N VAL A 46 -1.62 6.33 -8.83
CA VAL A 46 -1.70 5.77 -7.48
C VAL A 46 -1.52 4.26 -7.56
N ILE A 47 -0.49 3.74 -6.89
CA ILE A 47 -0.13 2.32 -6.89
C ILE A 47 -0.24 1.77 -5.48
N VAL A 48 -1.02 0.73 -5.29
CA VAL A 48 -1.09 0.02 -4.02
C VAL A 48 0.04 -1.01 -3.93
N VAL A 49 0.80 -1.00 -2.81
CA VAL A 49 1.87 -1.95 -2.50
C VAL A 49 1.66 -2.51 -1.10
N THR A 50 1.31 -3.79 -0.97
CA THR A 50 0.82 -4.35 0.30
C THR A 50 1.44 -5.68 0.66
N ASN A 51 1.88 -5.84 1.91
CA ASN A 51 2.25 -7.15 2.46
C ASN A 51 0.97 -7.90 2.83
N GLN A 52 0.77 -9.09 2.26
CA GLN A 52 -0.40 -9.93 2.46
C GLN A 52 0.02 -11.32 2.99
N SER A 53 0.69 -11.32 4.13
CA SER A 53 1.23 -12.55 4.74
C SER A 53 0.16 -13.58 5.11
N GLY A 54 -1.10 -13.17 5.25
CA GLY A 54 -2.22 -14.08 5.48
C GLY A 54 -2.39 -15.09 4.36
N ILE A 55 -2.11 -14.73 3.11
CA ILE A 55 -2.11 -15.64 1.97
C ILE A 55 -1.03 -16.70 2.15
N GLY A 56 0.21 -16.27 2.35
CA GLY A 56 1.33 -17.19 2.52
C GLY A 56 1.21 -18.10 3.75
N ARG A 57 0.51 -17.64 4.79
CA ARG A 57 0.25 -18.41 6.01
C ARG A 57 -1.03 -19.24 5.94
N GLY A 58 -1.71 -19.31 4.78
CA GLY A 58 -2.91 -20.12 4.57
C GLY A 58 -4.15 -19.65 5.32
N ARG A 59 -4.21 -18.38 5.72
CA ARG A 59 -5.37 -17.81 6.43
C ARG A 59 -6.51 -17.42 5.51
N TYR A 60 -6.21 -17.06 4.28
CA TYR A 60 -7.11 -16.79 3.16
C TYR A 60 -6.34 -16.90 1.85
N GLY A 61 -7.05 -16.95 0.73
CA GLY A 61 -6.47 -17.18 -0.59
C GLY A 61 -6.39 -15.94 -1.48
N TRP A 62 -5.81 -16.12 -2.66
CA TRP A 62 -5.76 -15.07 -3.68
C TRP A 62 -7.14 -14.67 -4.19
N GLU A 63 -8.14 -15.57 -4.12
CA GLU A 63 -9.52 -15.25 -4.50
C GLU A 63 -10.12 -14.24 -3.52
N ASP A 64 -9.91 -14.44 -2.21
CA ASP A 64 -10.35 -13.51 -1.19
C ASP A 64 -9.65 -12.14 -1.34
N PHE A 65 -8.34 -12.15 -1.61
CA PHE A 65 -7.58 -10.94 -1.87
C PHE A 65 -8.15 -10.17 -3.08
N ARG A 66 -8.45 -10.87 -4.18
CA ARG A 66 -9.08 -10.25 -5.36
C ARG A 66 -10.44 -9.66 -5.04
N ALA A 67 -11.29 -10.40 -4.32
CA ALA A 67 -12.62 -9.92 -3.93
C ALA A 67 -12.57 -8.66 -3.06
N VAL A 68 -11.62 -8.59 -2.10
CA VAL A 68 -11.36 -7.38 -1.30
C VAL A 68 -10.87 -6.24 -2.18
N THR A 69 -9.95 -6.50 -3.11
CA THR A 69 -9.41 -5.50 -4.03
C THR A 69 -10.50 -4.91 -4.93
N ASP A 70 -11.38 -5.76 -5.46
CA ASP A 70 -12.53 -5.35 -6.27
C ASP A 70 -13.51 -4.48 -5.45
N ARG A 71 -13.73 -4.83 -4.18
CA ARG A 71 -14.55 -4.03 -3.27
C ARG A 71 -13.95 -2.65 -3.02
N ILE A 72 -12.64 -2.56 -2.75
CA ILE A 72 -11.92 -1.29 -2.62
C ILE A 72 -12.07 -0.46 -3.89
N ALA A 73 -11.84 -1.05 -5.06
CA ALA A 73 -12.00 -0.37 -6.34
C ALA A 73 -13.45 0.12 -6.56
N ALA A 74 -14.45 -0.63 -6.14
CA ALA A 74 -15.85 -0.22 -6.20
C ALA A 74 -16.12 1.00 -5.30
N LEU A 75 -15.61 1.00 -4.08
CA LEU A 75 -15.73 2.13 -3.15
C LEU A 75 -15.00 3.39 -3.66
N LEU A 76 -13.81 3.24 -4.21
CA LEU A 76 -13.08 4.36 -4.81
C LEU A 76 -13.87 4.99 -5.98
N ARG A 77 -14.47 4.16 -6.83
CA ARG A 77 -15.27 4.66 -7.97
C ARG A 77 -16.46 5.53 -7.56
N THR A 78 -17.03 5.35 -6.37
CA THR A 78 -18.11 6.23 -5.88
C THR A 78 -17.64 7.68 -5.73
N GLU A 79 -16.35 7.89 -5.49
CA GLU A 79 -15.70 9.21 -5.41
C GLU A 79 -14.92 9.58 -6.69
N ARG A 80 -15.17 8.86 -7.81
CA ARG A 80 -14.46 9.04 -9.09
C ARG A 80 -12.95 8.82 -8.98
N ALA A 81 -12.53 7.99 -8.03
CA ALA A 81 -11.17 7.61 -7.79
C ALA A 81 -10.85 6.21 -8.34
N HIS A 82 -9.59 5.97 -8.66
CA HIS A 82 -9.08 4.66 -9.07
C HIS A 82 -7.62 4.50 -8.65
N VAL A 83 -7.18 3.26 -8.56
CA VAL A 83 -5.75 2.91 -8.44
C VAL A 83 -5.26 2.36 -9.78
N ASP A 84 -4.03 2.68 -10.16
CA ASP A 84 -3.43 2.33 -11.45
C ASP A 84 -2.77 0.95 -11.41
N GLY A 85 -2.46 0.44 -10.23
CA GLY A 85 -1.87 -0.88 -10.03
C GLY A 85 -1.99 -1.35 -8.58
N VAL A 86 -1.98 -2.68 -8.40
CA VAL A 86 -2.00 -3.31 -7.07
C VAL A 86 -0.95 -4.42 -7.06
N TYR A 87 0.00 -4.34 -6.12
CA TYR A 87 1.08 -5.28 -5.92
C TYR A 87 1.01 -5.84 -4.50
N ALA A 88 1.07 -7.16 -4.37
CA ALA A 88 0.96 -7.83 -3.09
C ALA A 88 2.09 -8.84 -2.89
N ALA A 89 2.63 -8.91 -1.67
CA ALA A 89 3.63 -9.88 -1.26
C ALA A 89 3.05 -10.84 -0.22
N PRO A 90 2.88 -12.14 -0.54
CA PRO A 90 2.36 -13.13 0.39
C PRO A 90 3.42 -13.69 1.35
N HIS A 91 4.69 -13.46 1.07
CA HIS A 91 5.83 -14.07 1.73
C HIS A 91 5.93 -13.72 3.22
N HIS A 92 6.33 -14.68 4.05
CA HIS A 92 6.52 -14.53 5.50
C HIS A 92 7.41 -15.63 6.03
N GLU A 93 8.12 -15.44 7.17
CA GLU A 93 8.90 -16.49 7.82
C GLU A 93 8.09 -17.74 8.18
N GLN A 94 6.80 -17.55 8.52
CA GLN A 94 5.85 -18.61 8.82
C GLN A 94 4.96 -18.94 7.60
N GLY A 95 5.41 -18.61 6.40
CA GLY A 95 4.71 -18.95 5.16
C GLY A 95 4.74 -20.46 4.90
N LEU A 96 3.81 -20.91 4.07
CA LEU A 96 3.73 -22.31 3.64
C LEU A 96 4.37 -22.47 2.27
N GLY A 97 5.14 -23.54 2.07
CA GLY A 97 5.77 -23.86 0.80
C GLY A 97 6.65 -22.72 0.27
N GLU A 98 6.41 -22.30 -0.95
CA GLU A 98 7.16 -21.22 -1.61
C GLU A 98 7.05 -19.87 -0.92
N TYR A 99 6.02 -19.67 -0.08
CA TYR A 99 5.83 -18.43 0.66
C TYR A 99 6.63 -18.37 1.98
N ALA A 100 7.31 -19.44 2.37
CA ALA A 100 8.22 -19.46 3.52
C ALA A 100 9.52 -18.71 3.21
N HIS A 101 9.42 -17.41 3.00
CA HIS A 101 10.53 -16.55 2.60
C HIS A 101 10.44 -15.19 3.30
N PRO A 102 11.08 -15.02 4.47
CA PRO A 102 10.96 -13.80 5.27
C PRO A 102 11.56 -12.56 4.61
N ASP A 103 12.59 -12.74 3.78
CA ASP A 103 13.35 -11.68 3.12
C ASP A 103 13.11 -11.65 1.60
N HIS A 104 11.91 -12.01 1.14
CA HIS A 104 11.59 -11.96 -0.27
C HIS A 104 11.69 -10.53 -0.82
N PRO A 105 12.26 -10.32 -2.04
CA PRO A 105 12.43 -8.98 -2.62
C PRO A 105 11.16 -8.14 -2.65
N ASP A 106 9.99 -8.74 -2.86
CA ASP A 106 8.71 -8.04 -2.88
C ASP A 106 8.14 -7.73 -1.49
N ARG A 107 8.63 -8.41 -0.43
CA ARG A 107 8.12 -8.17 0.92
C ARG A 107 8.72 -6.91 1.52
N LYS A 108 7.91 -5.88 1.81
CA LYS A 108 8.35 -4.70 2.55
C LYS A 108 8.94 -5.13 3.92
N PRO A 109 10.12 -4.64 4.34
CA PRO A 109 10.79 -3.41 3.89
C PRO A 109 11.64 -3.52 2.61
N ASN A 110 11.63 -4.63 1.87
CA ASN A 110 12.30 -4.71 0.58
C ASN A 110 11.49 -3.96 -0.50
N PRO A 111 12.16 -3.33 -1.47
CA PRO A 111 11.54 -2.42 -2.41
C PRO A 111 10.95 -3.08 -3.68
N GLY A 112 10.97 -4.41 -3.80
CA GLY A 112 10.70 -5.11 -5.06
C GLY A 112 9.36 -4.75 -5.70
N MET A 113 8.28 -4.63 -4.93
CA MET A 113 6.98 -4.20 -5.47
C MET A 113 7.03 -2.80 -6.09
N LEU A 114 7.72 -1.84 -5.44
CA LEU A 114 7.87 -0.47 -5.94
C LEU A 114 8.71 -0.44 -7.22
N LEU A 115 9.83 -1.18 -7.24
CA LEU A 115 10.72 -1.27 -8.40
C LEU A 115 10.01 -1.88 -9.61
N ARG A 116 9.27 -2.97 -9.40
CA ARG A 116 8.48 -3.62 -10.45
C ARG A 116 7.39 -2.69 -10.99
N ALA A 117 6.62 -2.05 -10.12
CA ALA A 117 5.61 -1.09 -10.52
C ALA A 117 6.21 0.10 -11.29
N ALA A 118 7.37 0.60 -10.86
CA ALA A 118 8.06 1.68 -11.56
C ALA A 118 8.46 1.29 -12.98
N GLN A 119 8.92 0.06 -13.19
CA GLN A 119 9.27 -0.48 -14.49
C GLN A 119 8.01 -0.62 -15.37
N GLU A 120 6.96 -1.27 -14.86
CA GLU A 120 5.74 -1.58 -15.60
C GLU A 120 4.96 -0.32 -16.01
N HIS A 121 4.93 0.71 -15.15
CA HIS A 121 4.20 1.96 -15.37
C HIS A 121 5.09 3.13 -15.83
N SER A 122 6.39 2.91 -16.06
CA SER A 122 7.37 3.95 -16.46
C SER A 122 7.41 5.13 -15.49
N LEU A 123 7.54 4.83 -14.17
CA LEU A 123 7.52 5.82 -13.10
C LEU A 123 8.93 6.29 -12.72
N ASP A 124 9.02 7.51 -12.21
CA ASP A 124 10.23 8.12 -11.64
C ASP A 124 10.17 8.06 -10.11
N LEU A 125 10.87 7.09 -9.54
CA LEU A 125 10.88 6.87 -8.10
C LEU A 125 11.45 8.06 -7.30
N SER A 126 12.44 8.76 -7.87
CA SER A 126 13.06 9.93 -7.20
C SER A 126 12.10 11.12 -7.02
N ARG A 127 11.02 11.13 -7.78
CA ARG A 127 9.96 12.13 -7.73
C ARG A 127 8.67 11.60 -7.14
N SER A 128 8.70 10.36 -6.65
CA SER A 128 7.53 9.63 -6.13
C SER A 128 7.53 9.60 -4.61
N TRP A 129 6.38 9.27 -4.06
CA TRP A 129 6.18 9.12 -2.62
C TRP A 129 5.72 7.71 -2.28
N MET A 130 6.19 7.17 -1.15
CA MET A 130 5.61 6.01 -0.48
C MET A 130 4.89 6.47 0.78
N VAL A 131 3.60 6.18 0.87
CA VAL A 131 2.71 6.54 1.99
C VAL A 131 2.29 5.26 2.70
N GLY A 132 2.50 5.19 3.99
CA GLY A 132 2.15 4.02 4.79
C GLY A 132 2.09 4.30 6.28
N ASP A 133 1.59 3.32 7.03
CA ASP A 133 1.40 3.39 8.49
C ASP A 133 2.43 2.57 9.28
N LYS A 134 3.41 1.92 8.57
CA LYS A 134 4.41 1.04 9.19
C LYS A 134 5.84 1.46 8.81
N ALA A 135 6.77 1.22 9.71
CA ALA A 135 8.20 1.44 9.43
C ALA A 135 8.68 0.69 8.18
N ALA A 136 8.11 -0.50 7.91
CA ALA A 136 8.43 -1.28 6.71
C ALA A 136 8.03 -0.58 5.40
N ASP A 137 6.97 0.24 5.41
CA ASP A 137 6.54 1.03 4.26
C ASP A 137 7.56 2.13 3.96
N LEU A 138 7.94 2.88 4.99
CA LEU A 138 8.89 3.97 4.89
C LEU A 138 10.26 3.47 4.42
N GLU A 139 10.72 2.37 4.98
CA GLU A 139 11.99 1.76 4.60
C GLU A 139 11.96 1.24 3.15
N ALA A 140 10.86 0.60 2.72
CA ALA A 140 10.70 0.16 1.34
C ALA A 140 10.72 1.35 0.37
N GLY A 141 10.02 2.44 0.70
CA GLY A 141 10.03 3.68 -0.06
C GLY A 141 11.43 4.27 -0.18
N ARG A 142 12.14 4.38 0.93
CA ARG A 142 13.51 4.90 0.98
C ARG A 142 14.47 4.05 0.15
N ARG A 143 14.43 2.71 0.29
CA ARG A 143 15.26 1.78 -0.50
C ARG A 143 14.94 1.84 -1.99
N ALA A 144 13.72 2.16 -2.36
CA ALA A 144 13.32 2.38 -3.75
C ALA A 144 13.75 3.75 -4.29
N GLY A 145 14.19 4.69 -3.43
CA GLY A 145 14.56 6.05 -3.81
C GLY A 145 13.39 7.04 -3.81
N CYS A 146 12.26 6.68 -3.19
CA CYS A 146 11.12 7.57 -2.99
C CYS A 146 11.29 8.46 -1.75
N ARG A 147 10.55 9.57 -1.70
CA ARG A 147 10.20 10.23 -0.45
C ARG A 147 9.17 9.40 0.32
N THR A 148 9.07 9.64 1.61
CA THR A 148 8.22 8.83 2.49
C THR A 148 7.30 9.68 3.34
N ALA A 149 6.04 9.27 3.46
CA ALA A 149 5.05 9.89 4.33
C ALA A 149 4.46 8.84 5.28
N LEU A 150 4.52 9.15 6.57
CA LEU A 150 3.88 8.38 7.62
C LEU A 150 2.47 8.92 7.86
N VAL A 151 1.47 8.08 7.73
CA VAL A 151 0.10 8.39 8.19
C VAL A 151 -0.10 7.86 9.61
N LEU A 152 -0.81 8.61 10.45
CA LEU A 152 -1.07 8.25 11.85
C LEU A 152 -2.31 7.36 12.03
N THR A 153 -2.93 6.92 10.93
CA THR A 153 -3.92 5.85 10.91
C THR A 153 -3.26 4.48 11.10
N GLY A 154 -4.04 3.43 11.23
CA GLY A 154 -3.51 2.08 11.44
C GLY A 154 -2.52 2.02 12.61
N TYR A 155 -1.31 1.57 12.34
CA TYR A 155 -0.21 1.47 13.32
C TYR A 155 0.69 2.70 13.36
N GLY A 156 0.40 3.76 12.59
CA GLY A 156 1.32 4.88 12.40
C GLY A 156 1.68 5.65 13.67
N LYS A 157 0.81 5.64 14.68
CA LYS A 157 1.11 6.26 15.99
C LYS A 157 2.22 5.56 16.78
N ASP A 158 2.49 4.29 16.47
CA ASP A 158 3.52 3.47 17.11
C ASP A 158 4.86 3.52 16.37
N VAL A 159 4.92 4.23 15.23
CA VAL A 159 6.12 4.37 14.40
C VAL A 159 6.87 5.64 14.78
N ASP A 160 8.21 5.54 14.87
CA ASP A 160 9.07 6.72 15.07
C ASP A 160 8.89 7.71 13.90
N PRO A 161 8.37 8.92 14.16
CA PRO A 161 8.16 9.94 13.13
C PRO A 161 9.44 10.38 12.41
N ALA A 162 10.61 10.23 13.05
CA ALA A 162 11.90 10.56 12.44
C ALA A 162 12.27 9.65 11.25
N LEU A 163 11.56 8.55 11.05
CA LEU A 163 11.75 7.64 9.91
C LEU A 163 11.13 8.16 8.60
N ALA A 164 10.28 9.19 8.64
CA ALA A 164 9.57 9.72 7.49
C ALA A 164 10.03 11.13 7.12
N ASP A 165 9.93 11.47 5.83
CA ASP A 165 10.16 12.85 5.36
C ASP A 165 8.97 13.76 5.69
N LEU A 166 7.77 13.17 5.84
CA LEU A 166 6.52 13.85 6.18
C LEU A 166 5.70 12.98 7.13
N VAL A 167 5.05 13.60 8.12
CA VAL A 167 4.10 12.94 9.01
C VAL A 167 2.77 13.69 8.94
N VAL A 168 1.69 12.95 8.67
CA VAL A 168 0.34 13.50 8.50
C VAL A 168 -0.69 12.64 9.23
N ALA A 169 -1.88 13.21 9.49
CA ALA A 169 -2.92 12.51 10.22
C ALA A 169 -3.41 11.26 9.44
N ASP A 170 -3.65 11.42 8.16
CA ASP A 170 -4.18 10.38 7.27
C ASP A 170 -3.77 10.62 5.81
N LEU A 171 -4.29 9.78 4.89
CA LEU A 171 -4.00 9.89 3.46
C LEU A 171 -4.60 11.18 2.83
N ALA A 172 -5.64 11.77 3.43
CA ALA A 172 -6.24 12.99 2.90
C ALA A 172 -5.33 14.21 3.10
N ASP A 173 -4.48 14.18 4.12
CA ASP A 173 -3.52 15.23 4.47
C ASP A 173 -2.13 15.01 3.83
N ALA A 174 -1.87 13.84 3.21
CA ALA A 174 -0.63 13.51 2.54
C ALA A 174 -0.61 14.08 1.11
#